data_992067602a989e30bed2cee5e67adb84
#
_entry.id   992067602a989e30bed2cee5e67adb84
#
_cell.length_a   1.000
_cell.length_b   1.000
_cell.length_c   1.000
_cell.angle_alpha   90.00
_cell.angle_beta   90.00
_cell.angle_gamma   90.00
#
_symmetry.space_group_name_H-M   'P 1'
#
loop_
_entity.id
_entity.type
_entity.pdbx_description
1 polymer ?
#
loop_
_entity_poly.entity_id
_entity_poly.type
_entity_poly.pdbx_seq_one_letter_code
_entity_poly.pdbx_strand_id
1 'polypeptide(L)'
;MVKPRKNSFNNSIGSLENNPRSTLKFLYKFPDVKKVFDFLPFTERSELASKLELKRFEPGEVLFEKGSFPTHVYIVVSGSISLYTVTQHGEKVLDSVIKEGKIIGERSISRNRPHSVLCKANKNCWVFLLNSEDFKRFIMEPLVSSIDQRLEFIQSYIPGISKYSSSQVNRLVYAFRLKNYGKHKVIAKQGEPTSRVFILVEGSCIMVRKENSTTQNVAYLQKGSFIGEESVLFQEPSKYTVYVTSQSAKLYRIRGYEFQHLMPIYTQQILKDNYCKRDLERSTYLPRIKESNSQKDFKMASPRAIKGLILSSKLKHQSSKTSLATSHFKNILQTYSNHNLKRI
;
A
#
# COMPACT_ATOMS: atom_id res chain seq x y z
N MET A 1 -45.56 -14.71 20.37
CA MET A 1 -44.67 -15.69 19.73
C MET A 1 -43.99 -15.03 18.54
N VAL A 2 -42.74 -14.62 18.68
CA VAL A 2 -41.95 -14.01 17.60
C VAL A 2 -41.22 -15.15 16.88
N LYS A 3 -41.55 -15.37 15.62
CA LYS A 3 -40.88 -16.38 14.77
C LYS A 3 -39.42 -15.99 14.53
N PRO A 4 -38.46 -16.91 14.63
CA PRO A 4 -37.06 -16.58 14.46
C PRO A 4 -36.71 -16.29 12.98
N ARG A 5 -35.99 -15.19 12.73
CA ARG A 5 -35.45 -14.73 11.42
C ARG A 5 -34.33 -15.66 10.84
N LYS A 6 -34.39 -16.96 11.05
CA LYS A 6 -33.33 -17.91 10.65
C LYS A 6 -33.31 -18.29 9.16
N ASN A 7 -34.38 -18.09 8.41
CA ASN A 7 -34.48 -18.59 7.02
C ASN A 7 -33.98 -17.63 5.96
N SER A 8 -33.82 -16.33 6.23
CA SER A 8 -33.39 -15.36 5.23
C SER A 8 -31.86 -15.39 5.00
N PHE A 9 -31.08 -15.78 6.00
CA PHE A 9 -29.62 -15.81 5.91
C PHE A 9 -29.13 -17.05 5.12
N ASN A 10 -29.74 -18.21 5.36
CA ASN A 10 -29.40 -19.45 4.62
C ASN A 10 -29.76 -19.35 3.12
N ASN A 11 -30.85 -18.69 2.77
CA ASN A 11 -31.23 -18.45 1.37
C ASN A 11 -30.29 -17.46 0.66
N SER A 12 -29.72 -16.51 1.40
CA SER A 12 -28.72 -15.58 0.86
C SER A 12 -27.35 -16.22 0.64
N ILE A 13 -27.01 -17.24 1.42
CA ILE A 13 -25.73 -17.96 1.31
C ILE A 13 -25.73 -18.91 0.12
N GLY A 14 -26.81 -19.65 -0.12
CA GLY A 14 -26.92 -20.55 -1.29
C GLY A 14 -26.81 -19.83 -2.64
N SER A 15 -27.13 -18.54 -2.70
CA SER A 15 -26.95 -17.73 -3.92
C SER A 15 -25.51 -17.26 -4.16
N LEU A 16 -24.59 -17.48 -3.21
CA LEU A 16 -23.19 -17.08 -3.32
C LEU A 16 -22.34 -18.14 -4.06
N GLU A 17 -22.73 -19.40 -4.02
CA GLU A 17 -21.91 -20.53 -4.53
C GLU A 17 -21.64 -20.48 -6.03
N ASN A 18 -22.47 -19.79 -6.83
CA ASN A 18 -22.36 -19.81 -8.30
C ASN A 18 -22.25 -18.43 -8.96
N ASN A 19 -22.09 -17.35 -8.18
CA ASN A 19 -22.01 -16.02 -8.75
C ASN A 19 -20.90 -15.15 -8.13
N PRO A 20 -19.73 -15.02 -8.81
CA PRO A 20 -18.60 -14.26 -8.31
C PRO A 20 -18.94 -12.80 -7.93
N ARG A 21 -19.88 -12.17 -8.65
CA ARG A 21 -20.31 -10.79 -8.34
C ARG A 21 -21.08 -10.71 -7.03
N SER A 22 -21.95 -11.67 -6.77
CA SER A 22 -22.69 -11.78 -5.50
C SER A 22 -21.74 -12.06 -4.34
N THR A 23 -20.78 -12.96 -4.55
CA THR A 23 -19.73 -13.29 -3.59
C THR A 23 -18.89 -12.06 -3.24
N LEU A 24 -18.41 -11.29 -4.22
CA LEU A 24 -17.67 -10.05 -3.99
C LEU A 24 -18.50 -9.01 -3.23
N LYS A 25 -19.75 -8.78 -3.65
CA LYS A 25 -20.66 -7.84 -2.96
C LYS A 25 -20.87 -8.22 -1.50
N PHE A 26 -20.97 -9.52 -1.22
CA PHE A 26 -21.10 -10.04 0.13
C PHE A 26 -19.81 -9.84 0.93
N LEU A 27 -18.65 -10.22 0.39
CA LEU A 27 -17.34 -10.11 1.03
C LEU A 27 -16.94 -8.67 1.33
N TYR A 28 -17.40 -7.71 0.53
CA TYR A 28 -17.16 -6.28 0.76
C TYR A 28 -17.87 -5.70 1.98
N LYS A 29 -18.78 -6.44 2.61
CA LYS A 29 -19.33 -6.07 3.92
C LYS A 29 -18.27 -6.15 5.03
N PHE A 30 -17.22 -6.94 4.84
CA PHE A 30 -16.16 -7.15 5.81
C PHE A 30 -14.94 -6.27 5.50
N PRO A 31 -14.61 -5.27 6.34
CA PRO A 31 -13.57 -4.30 6.05
C PRO A 31 -12.18 -4.91 5.82
N ASP A 32 -11.83 -5.99 6.54
CA ASP A 32 -10.51 -6.62 6.41
C ASP A 32 -10.41 -7.41 5.12
N VAL A 33 -11.45 -8.15 4.76
CA VAL A 33 -11.54 -8.87 3.48
C VAL A 33 -11.55 -7.89 2.31
N LYS A 34 -12.34 -6.81 2.41
CA LYS A 34 -12.39 -5.74 1.40
C LYS A 34 -11.01 -5.17 1.10
N LYS A 35 -10.18 -4.93 2.11
CA LYS A 35 -8.80 -4.40 1.91
C LYS A 35 -7.95 -5.33 1.06
N VAL A 36 -8.09 -6.65 1.23
CA VAL A 36 -7.36 -7.65 0.43
C VAL A 36 -7.83 -7.61 -1.02
N PHE A 37 -9.13 -7.58 -1.25
CA PHE A 37 -9.68 -7.53 -2.61
C PHE A 37 -9.44 -6.17 -3.31
N ASP A 38 -9.48 -5.05 -2.58
CA ASP A 38 -9.22 -3.72 -3.15
C ASP A 38 -7.77 -3.53 -3.62
N PHE A 39 -6.86 -4.35 -3.15
CA PHE A 39 -5.48 -4.40 -3.62
C PHE A 39 -5.38 -4.92 -5.07
N LEU A 40 -6.30 -5.81 -5.48
CA LEU A 40 -6.30 -6.43 -6.80
C LEU A 40 -6.96 -5.54 -7.88
N PRO A 41 -6.54 -5.65 -9.16
CA PRO A 41 -7.28 -5.14 -10.29
C PRO A 41 -8.71 -5.70 -10.36
N PHE A 42 -9.63 -4.96 -10.95
CA PHE A 42 -11.05 -5.37 -10.99
C PHE A 42 -11.28 -6.74 -11.65
N THR A 43 -10.54 -7.03 -12.72
CA THR A 43 -10.61 -8.31 -13.44
C THR A 43 -10.20 -9.47 -12.55
N GLU A 44 -9.10 -9.32 -11.84
CA GLU A 44 -8.56 -10.36 -10.95
C GLU A 44 -9.46 -10.59 -9.71
N ARG A 45 -10.18 -9.57 -9.25
CA ARG A 45 -11.15 -9.74 -8.13
C ARG A 45 -12.24 -10.74 -8.48
N SER A 46 -12.78 -10.67 -9.70
CA SER A 46 -13.83 -11.59 -10.15
C SER A 46 -13.30 -13.01 -10.33
N GLU A 47 -12.08 -13.14 -10.83
CA GLU A 47 -11.41 -14.43 -10.95
C GLU A 47 -11.13 -15.04 -9.57
N LEU A 48 -10.56 -14.27 -8.64
CA LEU A 48 -10.35 -14.73 -7.26
C LEU A 48 -11.65 -15.14 -6.58
N ALA A 49 -12.73 -14.36 -6.77
CA ALA A 49 -14.02 -14.69 -6.19
C ALA A 49 -14.62 -16.01 -6.73
N SER A 50 -14.31 -16.37 -7.98
CA SER A 50 -14.72 -17.65 -8.56
C SER A 50 -13.93 -18.87 -8.04
N LYS A 51 -12.77 -18.63 -7.40
CA LYS A 51 -11.94 -19.67 -6.78
C LYS A 51 -12.30 -19.94 -5.33
N LEU A 52 -13.20 -19.14 -4.75
CA LEU A 52 -13.65 -19.32 -3.39
C LEU A 52 -14.68 -20.43 -3.30
N GLU A 53 -14.39 -21.44 -2.50
CA GLU A 53 -15.32 -22.52 -2.16
C GLU A 53 -16.01 -22.22 -0.84
N LEU A 54 -17.34 -22.26 -0.82
CA LEU A 54 -18.12 -22.04 0.41
C LEU A 54 -18.37 -23.39 1.10
N LYS A 55 -17.93 -23.51 2.36
CA LYS A 55 -18.10 -24.74 3.16
C LYS A 55 -18.74 -24.44 4.50
N ARG A 56 -19.63 -25.32 4.93
CA ARG A 56 -20.21 -25.33 6.26
C ARG A 56 -19.40 -26.23 7.18
N PHE A 57 -19.16 -25.75 8.40
CA PHE A 57 -18.54 -26.51 9.48
C PHE A 57 -19.49 -26.58 10.67
N GLU A 58 -19.61 -27.76 11.26
CA GLU A 58 -20.42 -28.00 12.44
C GLU A 58 -19.64 -27.72 13.73
N PRO A 59 -20.32 -27.49 14.87
CA PRO A 59 -19.66 -27.30 16.16
C PRO A 59 -18.70 -28.42 16.50
N GLY A 60 -17.44 -28.07 16.80
CA GLY A 60 -16.39 -29.05 17.12
C GLY A 60 -15.62 -29.58 15.90
N GLU A 61 -16.09 -29.33 14.68
CA GLU A 61 -15.38 -29.75 13.47
C GLU A 61 -14.06 -28.99 13.31
N VAL A 62 -13.03 -29.71 12.90
CA VAL A 62 -11.65 -29.19 12.75
C VAL A 62 -11.48 -28.63 11.35
N LEU A 63 -11.03 -27.37 11.25
CA LEU A 63 -10.68 -26.76 9.98
C LEU A 63 -9.22 -27.13 9.59
N PHE A 64 -8.32 -27.07 10.56
CA PHE A 64 -6.94 -27.54 10.40
C PHE A 64 -6.31 -27.88 11.77
N GLU A 65 -5.33 -28.74 11.77
CA GLU A 65 -4.63 -29.23 12.95
C GLU A 65 -3.27 -28.55 13.13
N LYS A 66 -2.80 -28.46 14.39
CA LYS A 66 -1.42 -28.08 14.69
C LYS A 66 -0.47 -29.08 14.02
N GLY A 67 0.55 -28.57 13.32
CA GLY A 67 1.56 -29.39 12.62
C GLY A 67 1.16 -29.79 11.20
N SER A 68 -0.11 -29.64 10.78
CA SER A 68 -0.50 -29.91 9.40
C SER A 68 0.00 -28.79 8.46
N PHE A 69 0.34 -29.16 7.21
CA PHE A 69 0.70 -28.17 6.18
C PHE A 69 -0.54 -27.43 5.69
N PRO A 70 -0.42 -26.11 5.45
CA PRO A 70 -1.55 -25.27 5.05
C PRO A 70 -1.93 -25.53 3.59
N THR A 71 -3.15 -25.98 3.37
CA THR A 71 -3.74 -26.19 2.04
C THR A 71 -4.67 -25.06 1.61
N HIS A 72 -5.28 -24.34 2.57
CA HIS A 72 -6.25 -23.29 2.31
C HIS A 72 -6.07 -22.10 3.24
N VAL A 73 -6.54 -20.95 2.75
CA VAL A 73 -6.91 -19.79 3.57
C VAL A 73 -8.41 -19.83 3.79
N TYR A 74 -8.84 -19.46 4.99
CA TYR A 74 -10.23 -19.52 5.42
C TYR A 74 -10.75 -18.11 5.71
N ILE A 75 -11.91 -17.74 5.16
CA ILE A 75 -12.58 -16.47 5.43
C ILE A 75 -13.89 -16.77 6.16
N VAL A 76 -14.01 -16.34 7.41
CA VAL A 76 -15.20 -16.61 8.23
C VAL A 76 -16.36 -15.74 7.75
N VAL A 77 -17.43 -16.36 7.27
CA VAL A 77 -18.61 -15.71 6.73
C VAL A 77 -19.68 -15.53 7.80
N SER A 78 -19.89 -16.57 8.61
CA SER A 78 -20.79 -16.53 9.74
C SER A 78 -20.36 -17.53 10.81
N GLY A 79 -20.78 -17.28 12.05
CA GLY A 79 -20.43 -18.09 13.20
C GLY A 79 -19.11 -17.67 13.86
N SER A 80 -18.45 -18.60 14.53
CA SER A 80 -17.20 -18.35 15.22
C SER A 80 -16.31 -19.58 15.27
N ILE A 81 -15.01 -19.36 15.23
CA ILE A 81 -13.96 -20.38 15.19
C ILE A 81 -13.03 -20.15 16.36
N SER A 82 -12.63 -21.21 17.06
CA SER A 82 -11.64 -21.17 18.14
C SER A 82 -10.28 -21.65 17.66
N LEU A 83 -9.26 -20.93 18.04
CA LEU A 83 -7.86 -21.32 17.89
C LEU A 83 -7.35 -21.84 19.24
N TYR A 84 -6.71 -23.01 19.24
CA TYR A 84 -6.13 -23.63 20.41
C TYR A 84 -4.63 -23.83 20.25
N THR A 85 -3.89 -23.40 21.24
CA THR A 85 -2.49 -23.81 21.40
C THR A 85 -2.48 -25.19 22.05
N VAL A 86 -1.76 -26.13 21.46
CA VAL A 86 -1.58 -27.48 22.01
C VAL A 86 -0.24 -27.51 22.73
N THR A 87 -0.27 -27.73 24.05
CA THR A 87 0.93 -27.83 24.89
C THR A 87 1.78 -29.07 24.58
N GLN A 88 2.96 -29.20 25.16
CA GLN A 88 3.80 -30.41 25.00
C GLN A 88 3.12 -31.64 25.59
N HIS A 89 2.24 -31.48 26.58
CA HIS A 89 1.47 -32.56 27.21
C HIS A 89 0.17 -32.87 26.50
N GLY A 90 -0.09 -32.26 25.32
CA GLY A 90 -1.30 -32.50 24.51
C GLY A 90 -2.54 -31.71 24.98
N GLU A 91 -2.44 -30.86 25.99
CA GLU A 91 -3.53 -30.05 26.48
C GLU A 91 -3.87 -28.94 25.47
N LYS A 92 -5.17 -28.68 25.29
CA LYS A 92 -5.69 -27.67 24.37
C LYS A 92 -6.08 -26.42 25.15
N VAL A 93 -5.26 -25.39 25.06
CA VAL A 93 -5.52 -24.08 25.68
C VAL A 93 -6.13 -23.15 24.62
N LEU A 94 -7.27 -22.55 24.92
CA LEU A 94 -7.92 -21.58 24.04
C LEU A 94 -7.01 -20.33 23.93
N ASP A 95 -6.57 -20.03 22.71
CA ASP A 95 -5.76 -18.85 22.40
C ASP A 95 -6.64 -17.65 22.03
N SER A 96 -7.58 -17.88 21.09
CA SER A 96 -8.44 -16.81 20.61
C SER A 96 -9.70 -17.35 19.94
N VAL A 97 -10.73 -16.49 19.87
CA VAL A 97 -11.98 -16.76 19.14
C VAL A 97 -12.08 -15.80 17.97
N ILE A 98 -12.18 -16.37 16.78
CA ILE A 98 -12.27 -15.67 15.50
C ILE A 98 -13.74 -15.53 15.11
N LYS A 99 -14.14 -14.31 14.78
CA LYS A 99 -15.52 -13.97 14.39
C LYS A 99 -15.59 -13.71 12.88
N GLU A 100 -16.80 -13.43 12.41
CA GLU A 100 -17.10 -13.09 11.02
C GLU A 100 -16.22 -11.99 10.44
N GLY A 101 -15.88 -12.09 9.17
CA GLY A 101 -15.06 -11.13 8.43
C GLY A 101 -13.55 -11.25 8.66
N LYS A 102 -13.11 -12.27 9.39
CA LYS A 102 -11.68 -12.52 9.61
C LYS A 102 -11.15 -13.58 8.65
N ILE A 103 -9.85 -13.45 8.38
CA ILE A 103 -9.09 -14.38 7.52
C ILE A 103 -8.13 -15.14 8.43
N ILE A 104 -8.02 -16.47 8.25
CA ILE A 104 -7.13 -17.34 9.01
C ILE A 104 -6.42 -18.34 8.09
N GLY A 105 -5.27 -18.83 8.52
CA GLY A 105 -4.44 -19.78 7.74
C GLY A 105 -3.38 -19.10 6.86
N GLU A 106 -3.55 -17.81 6.57
CA GLU A 106 -2.67 -17.03 5.71
C GLU A 106 -1.21 -16.97 6.20
N ARG A 107 -1.01 -16.98 7.53
CA ARG A 107 0.33 -16.91 8.13
C ARG A 107 1.16 -18.16 7.85
N SER A 108 0.54 -19.34 7.90
CA SER A 108 1.21 -20.62 7.66
C SER A 108 1.63 -20.73 6.20
N ILE A 109 0.73 -20.36 5.26
CA ILE A 109 1.04 -20.35 3.83
C ILE A 109 2.17 -19.36 3.52
N SER A 110 2.08 -18.14 4.03
CA SER A 110 3.06 -17.09 3.74
C SER A 110 4.45 -17.37 4.31
N ARG A 111 4.53 -18.13 5.40
CA ARG A 111 5.79 -18.55 6.03
C ARG A 111 6.30 -19.88 5.49
N ASN A 112 5.50 -20.55 4.66
CA ASN A 112 5.74 -21.92 4.23
C ASN A 112 6.06 -22.85 5.41
N ARG A 113 5.19 -22.83 6.44
CA ARG A 113 5.36 -23.59 7.67
C ARG A 113 4.04 -24.26 8.08
N PRO A 114 4.10 -25.39 8.76
CA PRO A 114 2.93 -26.04 9.34
C PRO A 114 2.15 -25.08 10.26
N HIS A 115 0.86 -25.36 10.44
CA HIS A 115 0.01 -24.62 11.36
C HIS A 115 0.55 -24.74 12.81
N SER A 116 0.65 -23.62 13.51
CA SER A 116 1.12 -23.58 14.91
C SER A 116 0.01 -23.83 15.94
N VAL A 117 -1.25 -23.79 15.50
CA VAL A 117 -2.45 -23.92 16.34
C VAL A 117 -3.43 -24.91 15.73
N LEU A 118 -4.29 -25.47 16.57
CA LEU A 118 -5.46 -26.22 16.18
C LEU A 118 -6.62 -25.25 15.98
N CYS A 119 -7.40 -25.42 14.92
CA CYS A 119 -8.52 -24.58 14.56
C CYS A 119 -9.82 -25.39 14.50
N LYS A 120 -10.82 -24.98 15.32
CA LYS A 120 -12.13 -25.65 15.41
C LYS A 120 -13.30 -24.69 15.32
N ALA A 121 -14.37 -25.13 14.70
CA ALA A 121 -15.64 -24.43 14.71
C ALA A 121 -16.27 -24.45 16.11
N ASN A 122 -16.67 -23.29 16.65
CA ASN A 122 -17.40 -23.19 17.93
C ASN A 122 -18.90 -23.37 17.78
N LYS A 123 -19.41 -22.89 16.65
CA LYS A 123 -20.83 -22.94 16.27
C LYS A 123 -20.91 -23.36 14.83
N ASN A 124 -22.12 -23.66 14.34
CA ASN A 124 -22.33 -23.77 12.91
C ASN A 124 -21.76 -22.54 12.21
N CYS A 125 -20.73 -22.70 11.40
CA CYS A 125 -20.10 -21.60 10.69
C CYS A 125 -20.00 -21.88 9.19
N TRP A 126 -20.17 -20.80 8.41
CA TRP A 126 -19.90 -20.79 6.99
C TRP A 126 -18.55 -20.12 6.75
N VAL A 127 -17.76 -20.74 5.91
CA VAL A 127 -16.38 -20.32 5.67
C VAL A 127 -16.10 -20.41 4.19
N PHE A 128 -15.55 -19.34 3.58
CA PHE A 128 -14.94 -19.46 2.27
C PHE A 128 -13.52 -20.02 2.40
N LEU A 129 -13.23 -21.01 1.59
CA LEU A 129 -11.93 -21.61 1.42
C LEU A 129 -11.30 -21.06 0.15
N LEU A 130 -10.04 -20.65 0.24
CA LEU A 130 -9.20 -20.32 -0.91
C LEU A 130 -7.98 -21.22 -0.89
N ASN A 131 -7.76 -21.96 -1.96
CA ASN A 131 -6.60 -22.84 -2.10
C ASN A 131 -5.30 -22.05 -1.91
N SER A 132 -4.28 -22.69 -1.33
CA SER A 132 -2.98 -22.08 -1.04
C SER A 132 -2.25 -21.59 -2.30
N GLU A 133 -2.41 -22.26 -3.43
CA GLU A 133 -1.80 -21.85 -4.71
C GLU A 133 -2.47 -20.59 -5.26
N ASP A 134 -3.81 -20.56 -5.27
CA ASP A 134 -4.55 -19.38 -5.68
C ASP A 134 -4.28 -18.21 -4.74
N PHE A 135 -4.19 -18.44 -3.43
CA PHE A 135 -3.79 -17.39 -2.49
C PHE A 135 -2.39 -16.84 -2.78
N LYS A 136 -1.43 -17.70 -3.09
CA LYS A 136 -0.08 -17.27 -3.49
C LYS A 136 -0.13 -16.44 -4.77
N ARG A 137 -0.77 -16.96 -5.82
CA ARG A 137 -0.85 -16.32 -7.13
C ARG A 137 -1.55 -14.96 -7.09
N PHE A 138 -2.75 -14.88 -6.50
CA PHE A 138 -3.57 -13.65 -6.54
C PHE A 138 -3.21 -12.64 -5.46
N ILE A 139 -2.73 -13.07 -4.31
CA ILE A 139 -2.51 -12.17 -3.17
C ILE A 139 -1.02 -12.00 -2.87
N MET A 140 -0.27 -13.08 -2.73
CA MET A 140 1.11 -12.99 -2.28
C MET A 140 2.05 -12.42 -3.34
N GLU A 141 2.03 -12.97 -4.55
CA GLU A 141 2.93 -12.56 -5.63
C GLU A 141 2.73 -11.10 -6.05
N PRO A 142 1.49 -10.61 -6.29
CA PRO A 142 1.27 -9.20 -6.59
C PRO A 142 1.68 -8.27 -5.43
N LEU A 143 1.48 -8.71 -4.18
CA LEU A 143 1.88 -7.94 -3.01
C LEU A 143 3.41 -7.81 -2.92
N VAL A 144 4.14 -8.90 -3.10
CA VAL A 144 5.61 -8.91 -3.12
C VAL A 144 6.12 -8.04 -4.26
N SER A 145 5.60 -8.21 -5.48
CA SER A 145 5.96 -7.40 -6.64
C SER A 145 5.72 -5.90 -6.41
N SER A 146 4.61 -5.54 -5.80
CA SER A 146 4.31 -4.14 -5.43
C SER A 146 5.30 -3.57 -4.41
N ILE A 147 5.80 -4.39 -3.49
CA ILE A 147 6.81 -3.98 -2.50
C ILE A 147 8.17 -3.83 -3.16
N ASP A 148 8.55 -4.76 -4.02
CA ASP A 148 9.82 -4.72 -4.74
C ASP A 148 9.89 -3.49 -5.66
N GLN A 149 8.83 -3.19 -6.41
CA GLN A 149 8.71 -1.98 -7.20
C GLN A 149 8.83 -0.70 -6.34
N ARG A 150 8.24 -0.70 -5.16
CA ARG A 150 8.33 0.43 -4.23
C ARG A 150 9.73 0.56 -3.65
N LEU A 151 10.38 -0.55 -3.32
CA LEU A 151 11.75 -0.59 -2.84
C LEU A 151 12.71 -0.02 -3.88
N GLU A 152 12.61 -0.50 -5.12
CA GLU A 152 13.42 -0.01 -6.25
C GLU A 152 13.21 1.49 -6.48
N PHE A 153 11.96 1.94 -6.43
CA PHE A 153 11.64 3.36 -6.57
C PHE A 153 12.25 4.20 -5.44
N ILE A 154 12.10 3.77 -4.19
CA ILE A 154 12.65 4.48 -3.03
C ILE A 154 14.18 4.52 -3.11
N GLN A 155 14.83 3.42 -3.49
CA GLN A 155 16.27 3.36 -3.68
C GLN A 155 16.76 4.30 -4.79
N SER A 156 15.95 4.50 -5.82
CA SER A 156 16.29 5.37 -6.95
C SER A 156 16.15 6.87 -6.67
N TYR A 157 15.17 7.24 -5.83
CA TYR A 157 14.78 8.65 -5.68
C TYR A 157 14.99 9.25 -4.29
N ILE A 158 15.21 8.44 -3.24
CA ILE A 158 15.55 8.97 -1.92
C ILE A 158 17.07 9.20 -1.85
N PRO A 159 17.52 10.45 -1.67
CA PRO A 159 18.96 10.73 -1.65
C PRO A 159 19.61 10.11 -0.40
N GLY A 160 20.81 9.57 -0.59
CA GLY A 160 21.59 8.97 0.50
C GLY A 160 21.07 7.63 1.02
N ILE A 161 20.11 7.00 0.33
CA ILE A 161 19.49 5.73 0.73
C ILE A 161 20.52 4.60 0.87
N SER A 162 21.65 4.65 0.15
CA SER A 162 22.73 3.68 0.25
C SER A 162 23.38 3.60 1.63
N LYS A 163 23.22 4.65 2.45
CA LYS A 163 23.73 4.69 3.83
C LYS A 163 22.74 4.15 4.86
N TYR A 164 21.53 3.75 4.42
CA TYR A 164 20.51 3.21 5.31
C TYR A 164 20.75 1.73 5.59
N SER A 165 20.46 1.31 6.82
CA SER A 165 20.35 -0.12 7.11
C SER A 165 19.14 -0.73 6.41
N SER A 166 19.16 -2.04 6.17
CA SER A 166 18.02 -2.76 5.58
C SER A 166 16.72 -2.55 6.38
N SER A 167 16.82 -2.45 7.71
CA SER A 167 15.67 -2.17 8.57
C SER A 167 15.08 -0.76 8.34
N GLN A 168 15.92 0.24 8.16
CA GLN A 168 15.48 1.61 7.86
C GLN A 168 14.81 1.70 6.50
N VAL A 169 15.43 1.08 5.47
CA VAL A 169 14.82 1.01 4.12
C VAL A 169 13.46 0.34 4.17
N ASN A 170 13.34 -0.78 4.88
CA ASN A 170 12.07 -1.49 5.02
C ASN A 170 10.99 -0.63 5.68
N ARG A 171 11.31 0.09 6.74
CA ARG A 171 10.36 1.00 7.40
C ARG A 171 9.85 2.07 6.44
N LEU A 172 10.71 2.62 5.59
CA LEU A 172 10.33 3.58 4.54
C LEU A 172 9.41 2.95 3.50
N VAL A 173 9.73 1.77 2.98
CA VAL A 173 8.91 1.05 2.00
C VAL A 173 7.49 0.87 2.51
N TYR A 174 7.30 0.58 3.79
CA TYR A 174 5.98 0.42 4.38
C TYR A 174 5.28 1.74 4.71
N ALA A 175 6.01 2.81 4.98
CA ALA A 175 5.44 4.12 5.26
C ALA A 175 4.90 4.81 4.00
N PHE A 176 5.56 4.63 2.87
CA PHE A 176 5.10 5.16 1.59
C PHE A 176 3.91 4.36 1.04
N ARG A 177 2.83 5.07 0.70
CA ARG A 177 1.60 4.48 0.15
C ARG A 177 1.31 5.06 -1.23
N LEU A 178 1.17 4.19 -2.23
CA LEU A 178 0.78 4.57 -3.57
C LEU A 178 -0.68 5.03 -3.59
N LYS A 179 -0.96 6.14 -4.28
CA LYS A 179 -2.31 6.63 -4.54
C LYS A 179 -2.43 7.22 -5.93
N ASN A 180 -3.57 6.94 -6.58
CA ASN A 180 -3.95 7.54 -7.86
C ASN A 180 -4.72 8.83 -7.63
N TYR A 181 -4.45 9.81 -8.49
CA TYR A 181 -5.11 11.10 -8.54
C TYR A 181 -5.54 11.38 -9.97
N GLY A 182 -6.78 11.80 -10.15
CA GLY A 182 -7.31 12.19 -11.46
C GLY A 182 -6.84 13.57 -11.90
N LYS A 183 -7.06 13.88 -13.18
CA LYS A 183 -6.76 15.18 -13.79
C LYS A 183 -7.34 16.34 -12.98
N HIS A 184 -6.62 17.45 -12.92
CA HIS A 184 -6.96 18.67 -12.16
C HIS A 184 -7.01 18.52 -10.65
N LYS A 185 -6.69 17.34 -10.07
CA LYS A 185 -6.61 17.20 -8.62
C LYS A 185 -5.46 18.04 -8.07
N VAL A 186 -5.75 18.89 -7.10
CA VAL A 186 -4.75 19.65 -6.34
C VAL A 186 -4.08 18.72 -5.33
N ILE A 187 -2.74 18.68 -5.37
CA ILE A 187 -1.88 17.90 -4.48
C ILE A 187 -1.37 18.75 -3.31
N ALA A 188 -0.91 19.96 -3.61
CA ALA A 188 -0.51 20.97 -2.63
C ALA A 188 -1.10 22.32 -3.06
N LYS A 189 -1.44 23.22 -2.11
CA LYS A 189 -2.03 24.52 -2.41
C LYS A 189 -1.18 25.63 -1.82
N GLN A 190 -0.90 26.63 -2.61
CA GLN A 190 -0.13 27.81 -2.21
C GLN A 190 -0.75 28.48 -0.97
N GLY A 191 0.09 28.82 0.00
CA GLY A 191 -0.33 29.44 1.25
C GLY A 191 -0.87 28.48 2.31
N GLU A 192 -1.09 27.19 1.96
CA GLU A 192 -1.54 26.18 2.91
C GLU A 192 -0.40 25.21 3.29
N PRO A 193 -0.30 24.80 4.57
CA PRO A 193 0.68 23.80 4.98
C PRO A 193 0.27 22.41 4.47
N THR A 194 1.24 21.68 3.96
CA THR A 194 1.04 20.31 3.49
C THR A 194 1.46 19.33 4.57
N SER A 195 0.52 18.53 5.08
CA SER A 195 0.79 17.53 6.12
C SER A 195 1.43 16.22 5.61
N ARG A 196 1.72 16.15 4.32
CA ARG A 196 2.28 14.99 3.65
C ARG A 196 3.34 15.35 2.64
N VAL A 197 4.29 14.44 2.46
CA VAL A 197 5.23 14.50 1.34
C VAL A 197 4.76 13.50 0.28
N PHE A 198 4.85 13.92 -0.98
CA PHE A 198 4.51 13.11 -2.14
C PHE A 198 5.72 12.98 -3.06
N ILE A 199 5.83 11.84 -3.76
CA ILE A 199 6.82 11.63 -4.82
C ILE A 199 6.06 11.14 -6.06
N LEU A 200 6.23 11.81 -7.18
CA LEU A 200 5.56 11.45 -8.43
C LEU A 200 6.17 10.17 -9.00
N VAL A 201 5.32 9.16 -9.24
CA VAL A 201 5.71 7.85 -9.78
C VAL A 201 5.42 7.78 -11.27
N GLU A 202 4.20 8.20 -11.66
CA GLU A 202 3.71 8.12 -13.02
C GLU A 202 2.75 9.27 -13.30
N GLY A 203 2.68 9.69 -14.55
CA GLY A 203 1.88 10.85 -14.96
C GLY A 203 2.67 12.15 -14.89
N SER A 204 1.97 13.28 -14.94
CA SER A 204 2.55 14.62 -14.90
C SER A 204 1.76 15.55 -13.99
N CYS A 205 2.48 16.45 -13.32
CA CYS A 205 1.91 17.53 -12.53
C CYS A 205 2.53 18.85 -12.96
N ILE A 206 1.81 19.95 -12.71
CA ILE A 206 2.32 21.30 -12.91
C ILE A 206 2.33 22.03 -11.57
N MET A 207 3.38 22.81 -11.38
CA MET A 207 3.55 23.71 -10.25
C MET A 207 3.29 25.14 -10.73
N VAL A 208 2.38 25.82 -10.08
CA VAL A 208 2.02 27.20 -10.41
C VAL A 208 2.13 28.10 -9.20
N ARG A 209 2.40 29.38 -9.45
CA ARG A 209 2.39 30.44 -8.45
C ARG A 209 1.37 31.50 -8.84
N LYS A 210 0.53 31.89 -7.91
CA LYS A 210 -0.39 33.00 -8.07
C LYS A 210 0.23 34.24 -7.42
N GLU A 211 0.44 35.28 -8.23
CA GLU A 211 0.86 36.59 -7.77
C GLU A 211 -0.16 37.64 -8.26
N ASN A 212 -0.72 38.39 -7.33
CA ASN A 212 -1.80 39.34 -7.61
C ASN A 212 -2.98 38.63 -8.33
N SER A 213 -3.33 39.04 -9.52
CA SER A 213 -4.40 38.41 -10.31
C SER A 213 -3.89 37.41 -11.39
N THR A 214 -2.58 37.18 -11.47
CA THR A 214 -1.97 36.37 -12.50
C THR A 214 -1.52 35.01 -11.93
N THR A 215 -1.73 33.93 -12.70
CA THR A 215 -1.21 32.59 -12.39
C THR A 215 -0.08 32.28 -13.36
N GLN A 216 1.08 31.97 -12.83
CA GLN A 216 2.27 31.66 -13.64
C GLN A 216 2.66 30.20 -13.47
N ASN A 217 3.00 29.54 -14.59
CA ASN A 217 3.56 28.20 -14.58
C ASN A 217 5.03 28.28 -14.11
N VAL A 218 5.37 27.56 -13.06
CA VAL A 218 6.72 27.59 -12.45
C VAL A 218 7.54 26.40 -12.88
N ALA A 219 6.94 25.19 -12.86
CA ALA A 219 7.64 23.97 -13.23
C ALA A 219 6.68 22.86 -13.64
N TYR A 220 7.12 22.02 -14.59
CA TYR A 220 6.50 20.73 -14.86
C TYR A 220 7.20 19.66 -14.03
N LEU A 221 6.42 18.89 -13.28
CA LEU A 221 6.93 17.85 -12.40
C LEU A 221 6.86 16.50 -13.12
N GLN A 222 7.95 15.74 -13.03
CA GLN A 222 8.12 14.43 -13.65
C GLN A 222 8.38 13.36 -12.58
N LYS A 223 8.46 12.10 -13.00
CA LYS A 223 8.77 10.96 -12.14
C LYS A 223 9.99 11.26 -11.24
N GLY A 224 9.83 11.00 -9.94
CA GLY A 224 10.83 11.28 -8.92
C GLY A 224 10.73 12.69 -8.29
N SER A 225 9.88 13.59 -8.82
CA SER A 225 9.69 14.92 -8.21
C SER A 225 9.02 14.81 -6.85
N PHE A 226 9.59 15.52 -5.88
CA PHE A 226 9.00 15.69 -4.55
C PHE A 226 8.00 16.84 -4.55
N ILE A 227 6.96 16.74 -3.71
CA ILE A 227 5.92 17.77 -3.52
C ILE A 227 5.57 17.81 -2.04
N GLY A 228 5.57 19.00 -1.46
CA GLY A 228 5.22 19.24 -0.06
C GLY A 228 6.35 18.94 0.92
N GLU A 229 7.53 18.60 0.45
CA GLU A 229 8.71 18.42 1.29
C GLU A 229 9.10 19.73 2.01
N GLU A 230 8.88 20.87 1.38
CA GLU A 230 9.15 22.17 1.97
C GLU A 230 8.30 22.43 3.22
N SER A 231 7.01 22.14 3.15
CA SER A 231 6.11 22.35 4.28
C SER A 231 6.47 21.46 5.47
N VAL A 232 7.00 20.27 5.21
CA VAL A 232 7.39 19.32 6.26
C VAL A 232 8.78 19.61 6.81
N LEU A 233 9.76 19.97 5.95
CA LEU A 233 11.15 20.16 6.36
C LEU A 233 11.45 21.55 6.93
N PHE A 234 10.75 22.60 6.43
CA PHE A 234 10.93 23.98 6.90
C PHE A 234 9.79 24.47 7.78
N GLN A 235 8.68 23.68 7.89
CA GLN A 235 7.46 24.05 8.62
C GLN A 235 6.81 25.33 8.07
N GLU A 236 6.95 25.57 6.77
CA GLU A 236 6.40 26.73 6.07
C GLU A 236 5.21 26.31 5.19
N PRO A 237 4.24 27.21 4.94
CA PRO A 237 3.21 26.98 3.94
C PRO A 237 3.82 26.78 2.55
N SER A 238 3.14 26.00 1.70
CA SER A 238 3.62 25.76 0.33
C SER A 238 3.65 27.07 -0.46
N LYS A 239 4.76 27.34 -1.12
CA LYS A 239 4.94 28.54 -1.98
C LYS A 239 4.19 28.41 -3.32
N TYR A 240 3.75 27.23 -3.66
CA TYR A 240 3.20 26.88 -4.97
C TYR A 240 1.93 26.02 -4.85
N THR A 241 1.05 26.15 -5.83
CA THR A 241 -0.03 25.18 -6.03
C THR A 241 0.44 24.12 -7.03
N VAL A 242 0.25 22.84 -6.69
CA VAL A 242 0.58 21.71 -7.56
C VAL A 242 -0.69 20.93 -7.88
N TYR A 243 -0.96 20.72 -9.17
CA TYR A 243 -2.08 19.89 -9.62
C TYR A 243 -1.70 18.96 -10.77
N VAL A 244 -2.48 17.90 -10.90
CA VAL A 244 -2.30 16.86 -11.93
C VAL A 244 -2.71 17.38 -13.29
N THR A 245 -1.85 17.22 -14.30
CA THR A 245 -2.10 17.60 -15.71
C THR A 245 -2.44 16.43 -16.61
N SER A 246 -1.88 15.24 -16.34
CA SER A 246 -2.26 14.00 -17.04
C SER A 246 -3.66 13.53 -16.66
N GLN A 247 -4.24 12.59 -17.42
CA GLN A 247 -5.54 11.99 -17.09
C GLN A 247 -5.55 11.36 -15.69
N SER A 248 -4.43 10.76 -15.31
CA SER A 248 -4.18 10.28 -13.97
C SER A 248 -2.70 10.43 -13.60
N ALA A 249 -2.42 10.53 -12.31
CA ALA A 249 -1.07 10.49 -11.77
C ALA A 249 -1.00 9.55 -10.57
N LYS A 250 0.04 8.73 -10.52
CA LYS A 250 0.35 7.88 -9.37
C LYS A 250 1.41 8.55 -8.53
N LEU A 251 1.13 8.76 -7.24
CA LEU A 251 2.07 9.34 -6.31
C LEU A 251 2.24 8.42 -5.10
N TYR A 252 3.48 8.20 -4.68
CA TYR A 252 3.74 7.74 -3.33
C TYR A 252 3.54 8.89 -2.36
N ARG A 253 2.89 8.61 -1.24
CA ARG A 253 2.66 9.59 -0.17
C ARG A 253 3.06 9.04 1.18
N ILE A 254 3.61 9.90 2.03
CA ILE A 254 3.96 9.61 3.41
C ILE A 254 3.46 10.77 4.29
N ARG A 255 3.10 10.51 5.54
CA ARG A 255 2.74 11.56 6.49
C ARG A 255 3.99 12.37 6.88
N GLY A 256 3.84 13.66 7.08
CA GLY A 256 4.98 14.54 7.38
C GLY A 256 5.78 14.11 8.62
N TYR A 257 5.11 13.75 9.71
CA TYR A 257 5.79 13.28 10.92
C TYR A 257 6.51 11.93 10.70
N GLU A 258 5.92 10.99 9.92
CA GLU A 258 6.60 9.73 9.56
C GLU A 258 7.82 10.01 8.69
N PHE A 259 7.70 10.96 7.75
CA PHE A 259 8.80 11.37 6.89
C PHE A 259 9.98 11.92 7.71
N GLN A 260 9.74 12.85 8.61
CA GLN A 260 10.78 13.41 9.48
C GLN A 260 11.41 12.37 10.40
N HIS A 261 10.60 11.46 10.97
CA HIS A 261 11.10 10.44 11.89
C HIS A 261 11.89 9.32 11.19
N LEU A 262 11.50 8.94 9.98
CA LEU A 262 12.13 7.84 9.24
C LEU A 262 13.31 8.28 8.39
N MET A 263 13.40 9.57 8.05
CA MET A 263 14.52 10.12 7.29
C MET A 263 15.65 10.54 8.23
N PRO A 264 16.87 9.99 8.10
CA PRO A 264 18.03 10.49 8.82
C PRO A 264 18.31 11.96 8.53
N ILE A 265 18.91 12.66 9.49
CA ILE A 265 19.19 14.10 9.42
C ILE A 265 19.98 14.46 8.14
N TYR A 266 20.95 13.65 7.76
CA TYR A 266 21.73 13.90 6.54
C TYR A 266 20.87 13.85 5.25
N THR A 267 19.88 12.94 5.20
CA THR A 267 18.94 12.90 4.05
C THR A 267 18.03 14.12 4.05
N GLN A 268 17.54 14.51 5.23
CA GLN A 268 16.73 15.72 5.35
C GLN A 268 17.52 16.96 4.89
N GLN A 269 18.80 17.04 5.24
CA GLN A 269 19.66 18.14 4.81
C GLN A 269 19.84 18.14 3.29
N ILE A 270 20.14 16.99 2.67
CA ILE A 270 20.26 16.89 1.20
C ILE A 270 18.93 17.33 0.52
N LEU A 271 17.79 16.93 1.07
CA LEU A 271 16.49 17.32 0.52
C LEU A 271 16.23 18.83 0.66
N LYS A 272 16.63 19.44 1.79
CA LYS A 272 16.58 20.89 2.00
C LYS A 272 17.44 21.63 0.98
N ASP A 273 18.68 21.21 0.83
CA ASP A 273 19.63 21.82 -0.11
C ASP A 273 19.13 21.71 -1.56
N ASN A 274 18.61 20.53 -1.93
CA ASN A 274 18.01 20.32 -3.25
C ASN A 274 16.77 21.18 -3.48
N TYR A 275 15.95 21.36 -2.45
CA TYR A 275 14.79 22.25 -2.54
C TYR A 275 15.24 23.70 -2.72
N CYS A 276 16.16 24.20 -1.91
CA CYS A 276 16.67 25.58 -2.00
C CYS A 276 17.28 25.88 -3.38
N LYS A 277 18.05 24.94 -3.95
CA LYS A 277 18.59 25.08 -5.31
C LYS A 277 17.48 25.23 -6.36
N ARG A 278 16.49 24.32 -6.33
CA ARG A 278 15.36 24.38 -7.26
C ARG A 278 14.52 25.64 -7.06
N ASP A 279 14.32 26.11 -5.83
CA ASP A 279 13.56 27.31 -5.52
C ASP A 279 14.27 28.58 -6.03
N LEU A 280 15.59 28.62 -5.88
CA LEU A 280 16.42 29.71 -6.43
C LEU A 280 16.35 29.74 -7.97
N GLU A 281 16.53 28.59 -8.63
CA GLU A 281 16.39 28.48 -10.09
C GLU A 281 15.01 28.97 -10.56
N ARG A 282 13.93 28.53 -9.89
CA ARG A 282 12.58 28.94 -10.22
C ARG A 282 12.37 30.45 -10.04
N SER A 283 12.94 31.03 -9.01
CA SER A 283 12.85 32.47 -8.72
C SER A 283 13.62 33.31 -9.74
N THR A 284 14.75 32.82 -10.26
CA THR A 284 15.54 33.52 -11.29
C THR A 284 14.93 33.44 -12.69
N TYR A 285 14.16 32.38 -13.00
CA TYR A 285 13.46 32.26 -14.29
C TYR A 285 12.18 33.07 -14.37
N LEU A 286 11.48 33.31 -13.26
CA LEU A 286 10.23 34.06 -13.23
C LEU A 286 10.32 35.53 -13.73
N PRO A 287 11.38 36.32 -13.41
CA PRO A 287 11.55 37.67 -13.94
C PRO A 287 11.81 37.69 -15.47
N ARG A 288 12.60 36.73 -16.00
CA ARG A 288 12.92 36.64 -17.42
C ARG A 288 11.70 36.36 -18.30
N ILE A 289 10.72 35.63 -17.80
CA ILE A 289 9.45 35.40 -18.50
C ILE A 289 8.60 36.69 -18.57
N LYS A 290 8.71 37.59 -17.60
CA LYS A 290 8.03 38.89 -17.63
C LYS A 290 8.61 39.82 -18.68
N GLU A 291 9.91 39.74 -18.96
CA GLU A 291 10.58 40.53 -19.99
C GLU A 291 10.41 40.01 -21.41
N SER A 292 10.19 38.70 -21.58
CA SER A 292 10.06 38.03 -22.89
C SER A 292 8.64 37.92 -23.47
N ASN A 293 7.60 38.33 -22.73
CA ASN A 293 6.21 38.32 -23.20
C ASN A 293 5.85 39.48 -24.15
N SER A 294 6.84 40.23 -24.64
CA SER A 294 6.71 41.06 -25.82
C SER A 294 7.38 40.38 -27.01
N GLN A 295 6.69 39.46 -27.64
CA GLN A 295 7.03 38.77 -28.90
C GLN A 295 7.66 37.35 -28.78
N LYS A 296 6.79 36.38 -29.17
CA LYS A 296 7.05 35.17 -29.97
C LYS A 296 7.92 34.03 -29.46
N ASP A 297 7.28 32.87 -29.54
CA ASP A 297 7.84 31.52 -29.79
C ASP A 297 8.52 30.80 -28.63
N PHE A 298 7.71 29.99 -27.95
CA PHE A 298 8.15 28.89 -27.11
C PHE A 298 8.83 27.79 -27.97
N LYS A 299 10.15 27.85 -28.09
CA LYS A 299 10.94 26.65 -28.42
C LYS A 299 11.23 25.89 -27.13
N MET A 300 10.66 24.70 -27.03
CA MET A 300 10.90 23.75 -25.95
C MET A 300 12.39 23.49 -25.80
N ALA A 301 12.94 23.75 -24.62
CA ALA A 301 14.28 23.31 -24.25
C ALA A 301 14.29 21.76 -24.21
N SER A 302 15.16 21.15 -25.02
CA SER A 302 15.22 19.72 -25.23
C SER A 302 15.72 18.97 -23.98
N PRO A 303 15.30 17.70 -23.80
CA PRO A 303 15.63 16.88 -22.62
C PRO A 303 17.12 16.50 -22.45
N ARG A 304 18.02 17.07 -23.23
CA ARG A 304 19.46 16.69 -23.25
C ARG A 304 20.31 17.23 -22.09
N ALA A 305 19.89 18.28 -21.40
CA ALA A 305 20.69 18.90 -20.34
C ALA A 305 20.66 18.16 -19.00
N ILE A 306 19.76 17.21 -18.79
CA ILE A 306 19.60 16.50 -17.50
C ILE A 306 20.31 15.13 -17.48
N LYS A 307 20.78 14.62 -18.61
CA LYS A 307 21.46 13.31 -18.71
C LYS A 307 22.87 13.26 -18.10
N GLY A 308 23.50 14.39 -17.82
CA GLY A 308 24.88 14.45 -17.33
C GLY A 308 25.08 14.11 -15.84
N LEU A 309 24.03 14.12 -15.02
CA LEU A 309 24.16 13.96 -13.56
C LEU A 309 23.71 12.60 -13.01
N ILE A 310 23.20 11.70 -13.87
CA ILE A 310 22.66 10.39 -13.44
C ILE A 310 23.59 9.21 -13.75
N LEU A 311 24.70 9.42 -14.45
CA LEU A 311 25.54 8.33 -14.99
C LEU A 311 26.64 7.80 -14.07
N SER A 312 26.76 8.24 -12.81
CA SER A 312 27.85 7.80 -11.92
C SER A 312 27.49 6.76 -10.86
N SER A 313 26.26 6.21 -10.83
CA SER A 313 25.88 5.24 -9.80
C SER A 313 25.46 3.86 -10.29
N LYS A 314 25.77 3.49 -11.53
CA LYS A 314 25.57 2.12 -12.02
C LYS A 314 26.83 1.30 -11.89
N LEU A 315 27.14 0.75 -10.71
CA LEU A 315 27.98 -0.46 -10.61
C LEU A 315 27.80 -1.14 -9.25
N LYS A 316 27.51 -2.46 -9.32
CA LYS A 316 27.55 -3.49 -8.27
C LYS A 316 26.39 -3.52 -7.27
N HIS A 317 25.41 -4.38 -7.53
CA HIS A 317 24.89 -5.34 -6.56
C HIS A 317 24.02 -6.40 -7.28
N GLN A 318 24.67 -7.45 -7.74
CA GLN A 318 24.04 -8.77 -7.89
C GLN A 318 24.46 -9.60 -6.69
N SER A 319 23.50 -10.21 -6.01
CA SER A 319 23.57 -11.26 -4.98
C SER A 319 23.00 -10.86 -3.62
N SER A 320 21.69 -10.85 -3.49
CA SER A 320 20.97 -11.06 -2.22
C SER A 320 19.45 -11.06 -2.37
N LYS A 321 18.92 -11.31 -3.58
CA LYS A 321 17.49 -11.15 -3.88
C LYS A 321 16.55 -12.15 -3.20
N THR A 322 17.00 -13.34 -2.82
CA THR A 322 16.12 -14.40 -2.29
C THR A 322 15.88 -14.35 -0.78
N SER A 323 16.78 -13.80 0.02
CA SER A 323 16.60 -13.73 1.48
C SER A 323 15.78 -12.52 1.96
N LEU A 324 15.75 -11.44 1.19
CA LEU A 324 15.01 -10.23 1.51
C LEU A 324 13.50 -10.40 1.32
N ALA A 325 13.06 -11.07 0.26
CA ALA A 325 11.62 -11.27 -0.01
C ALA A 325 10.92 -12.06 1.12
N THR A 326 11.55 -13.09 1.67
CA THR A 326 10.99 -13.88 2.77
C THR A 326 10.97 -13.15 4.10
N SER A 327 11.93 -12.26 4.37
CA SER A 327 11.92 -11.42 5.58
C SER A 327 10.88 -10.29 5.47
N HIS A 328 10.65 -9.76 4.28
CA HIS A 328 9.64 -8.75 4.01
C HIS A 328 8.22 -9.25 4.27
N PHE A 329 7.92 -10.47 3.84
CA PHE A 329 6.61 -11.05 4.03
C PHE A 329 6.26 -11.27 5.51
N LYS A 330 7.26 -11.61 6.35
CA LYS A 330 7.08 -11.70 7.80
C LYS A 330 6.59 -10.39 8.40
N ASN A 331 7.09 -9.26 7.92
CA ASN A 331 6.73 -7.93 8.44
C ASN A 331 5.35 -7.46 7.97
N ILE A 332 4.91 -7.81 6.74
CA ILE A 332 3.59 -7.45 6.24
C ILE A 332 2.50 -8.09 7.08
N LEU A 333 2.61 -9.37 7.36
CA LEU A 333 1.65 -10.09 8.19
C LEU A 333 1.71 -9.68 9.65
N GLN A 334 2.87 -9.26 10.13
CA GLN A 334 3.04 -8.77 11.48
C GLN A 334 2.42 -7.38 11.67
N THR A 335 2.50 -6.49 10.68
CA THR A 335 1.80 -5.19 10.69
C THR A 335 0.29 -5.36 10.55
N TYR A 336 -0.19 -6.31 9.75
CA TYR A 336 -1.62 -6.63 9.68
C TYR A 336 -2.14 -7.24 10.99
N SER A 337 -1.32 -8.04 11.71
CA SER A 337 -1.71 -8.65 12.97
C SER A 337 -1.60 -7.68 14.16
N ASN A 338 -0.59 -6.82 14.21
CA ASN A 338 -0.39 -5.86 15.29
C ASN A 338 -1.39 -4.69 15.26
N HIS A 339 -1.96 -4.36 14.08
CA HIS A 339 -3.07 -3.40 14.01
C HIS A 339 -4.39 -3.98 14.52
N ASN A 340 -4.52 -5.30 14.54
CA ASN A 340 -5.71 -5.97 15.09
C ASN A 340 -5.61 -6.25 16.60
N LEU A 341 -4.39 -6.29 17.16
CA LEU A 341 -4.15 -6.54 18.60
C LEU A 341 -4.16 -5.26 19.47
N LYS A 342 -4.10 -4.05 18.86
CA LYS A 342 -4.18 -2.76 19.60
C LYS A 342 -5.59 -2.16 19.65
N ARG A 343 -6.62 -2.95 19.38
CA ARG A 343 -8.03 -2.57 19.53
C ARG A 343 -8.83 -3.69 20.22
N ILE A 344 -8.29 -4.22 21.28
CA ILE A 344 -9.04 -4.95 22.32
C ILE A 344 -8.71 -4.26 23.65
#